data_493bb76a045b265e209e4492f4b22f93
#
_entry.id   493bb76a045b265e209e4492f4b22f93
#
_cell.length_a   1.000
_cell.length_b   1.000
_cell.length_c   1.000
_cell.angle_alpha   90.00
_cell.angle_beta   90.00
_cell.angle_gamma   90.00
#
_symmetry.space_group_name_H-M   'P 1'
#
loop_
_entity.id
_entity.type
_entity.pdbx_description
1 polymer ?
#
loop_
_entity_poly.entity_id
_entity_poly.type
_entity_poly.pdbx_seq_one_letter_code
_entity_poly.pdbx_strand_id
1 'polypeptide(L)'
;MGLMHKRSQDITGNRYGSLVVLYPITEQREDGSAVVWRCRCDCGKETNVVQSSLVAGIKKSCGCLKEKTRQNLSEQFEMVDGTCVEWLRDRKRRADNKTGCKGVFKKKNGKYAASIGFKKKVFYIGTYETLNQAMEARKEAEDKIFGSFLESYRNWKSMAEQDPMWEQEHPFRFEVEKRDGEFKISDSMRDYLDSIDNGNVTVMPKKIKK
;
A
#
# COMPACT_ATOMS: atom_id res chain seq x y z
N MET A 1 -25.76 -49.00 4.76
CA MET A 1 -25.80 -47.92 5.79
C MET A 1 -25.69 -46.58 5.06
N GLY A 2 -26.85 -45.94 4.83
CA GLY A 2 -26.92 -44.67 4.12
C GLY A 2 -26.38 -43.55 4.97
N LEU A 3 -25.41 -42.83 4.45
CA LEU A 3 -24.92 -41.57 5.04
C LEU A 3 -26.05 -40.55 5.00
N MET A 4 -26.68 -40.30 6.16
CA MET A 4 -27.62 -39.19 6.32
C MET A 4 -26.88 -37.88 6.07
N HIS A 5 -27.12 -37.28 4.92
CA HIS A 5 -26.70 -35.92 4.64
C HIS A 5 -27.39 -34.98 5.64
N LYS A 6 -26.62 -34.35 6.52
CA LYS A 6 -27.14 -33.32 7.41
C LYS A 6 -27.76 -32.22 6.56
N ARG A 7 -29.10 -32.08 6.60
CA ARG A 7 -29.78 -30.91 6.02
C ARG A 7 -29.14 -29.66 6.55
N SER A 8 -28.85 -28.73 5.70
CA SER A 8 -28.30 -27.43 6.12
C SER A 8 -29.32 -26.80 7.09
N GLN A 9 -28.81 -26.36 8.27
CA GLN A 9 -29.63 -25.70 9.26
C GLN A 9 -30.16 -24.39 8.68
N ASP A 10 -31.46 -24.13 8.82
CA ASP A 10 -32.05 -22.84 8.48
C ASP A 10 -31.45 -21.76 9.43
N ILE A 11 -30.85 -20.75 8.83
CA ILE A 11 -30.21 -19.63 9.55
C ILE A 11 -30.92 -18.30 9.26
N THR A 12 -32.13 -18.32 8.72
CA THR A 12 -32.95 -17.13 8.47
C THR A 12 -33.12 -16.31 9.76
N GLY A 13 -32.95 -14.99 9.65
CA GLY A 13 -33.02 -14.06 10.78
C GLY A 13 -31.75 -13.98 11.63
N ASN A 14 -30.81 -14.92 11.51
CA ASN A 14 -29.57 -14.88 12.27
C ASN A 14 -28.68 -13.72 11.87
N ARG A 15 -27.95 -13.18 12.84
CA ARG A 15 -27.00 -12.10 12.62
C ARG A 15 -25.55 -12.61 12.66
N TYR A 16 -24.78 -12.20 11.67
CA TYR A 16 -23.34 -12.48 11.56
C TYR A 16 -22.57 -11.17 11.32
N GLY A 17 -22.07 -10.56 12.39
CA GLY A 17 -21.49 -9.21 12.36
C GLY A 17 -22.53 -8.17 11.96
N SER A 18 -22.29 -7.44 10.88
CA SER A 18 -23.22 -6.45 10.31
C SER A 18 -24.22 -7.07 9.30
N LEU A 19 -24.27 -8.37 9.15
CA LEU A 19 -25.16 -9.06 8.20
C LEU A 19 -26.32 -9.74 8.94
N VAL A 20 -27.54 -9.50 8.47
CA VAL A 20 -28.75 -10.25 8.85
C VAL A 20 -29.15 -11.13 7.68
N VAL A 21 -29.34 -12.41 7.94
CA VAL A 21 -29.75 -13.41 6.92
C VAL A 21 -31.22 -13.25 6.61
N LEU A 22 -31.59 -13.15 5.33
CA LEU A 22 -32.97 -12.95 4.90
C LEU A 22 -33.61 -14.26 4.43
N TYR A 23 -33.06 -14.85 3.39
CA TYR A 23 -33.58 -16.10 2.80
C TYR A 23 -32.49 -16.82 1.98
N PRO A 24 -32.63 -18.14 1.76
CA PRO A 24 -31.69 -18.87 0.90
C PRO A 24 -31.98 -18.56 -0.58
N ILE A 25 -30.91 -18.38 -1.37
CA ILE A 25 -30.97 -18.17 -2.82
C ILE A 25 -30.83 -19.51 -3.55
N THR A 26 -29.93 -20.36 -3.06
CA THR A 26 -29.72 -21.70 -3.58
C THR A 26 -29.99 -22.70 -2.48
N GLU A 27 -30.95 -23.61 -2.73
CA GLU A 27 -31.14 -24.76 -1.87
C GLU A 27 -29.95 -25.71 -2.02
N GLN A 28 -29.69 -26.48 -0.98
CA GLN A 28 -28.66 -27.50 -1.00
C GLN A 28 -29.00 -28.50 -2.10
N ARG A 29 -28.21 -28.54 -3.17
CA ARG A 29 -28.35 -29.54 -4.21
C ARG A 29 -27.77 -30.87 -3.75
N GLU A 30 -28.25 -31.97 -4.30
CA GLU A 30 -27.72 -33.32 -4.04
C GLU A 30 -26.24 -33.48 -4.43
N ASP A 31 -25.72 -32.56 -5.29
CA ASP A 31 -24.33 -32.51 -5.73
C ASP A 31 -23.37 -31.89 -4.70
N GLY A 32 -23.84 -31.52 -3.49
CA GLY A 32 -23.02 -30.94 -2.42
C GLY A 32 -22.68 -29.47 -2.62
N SER A 33 -23.34 -28.77 -3.54
CA SER A 33 -23.11 -27.34 -3.74
C SER A 33 -23.45 -26.53 -2.49
N ALA A 34 -22.67 -25.49 -2.23
CA ALA A 34 -22.79 -24.67 -1.02
C ALA A 34 -24.09 -23.86 -1.02
N VAL A 35 -24.81 -23.86 0.11
CA VAL A 35 -26.00 -23.02 0.30
C VAL A 35 -25.59 -21.55 0.36
N VAL A 36 -26.21 -20.73 -0.49
CA VAL A 36 -26.00 -19.28 -0.58
C VAL A 36 -27.21 -18.55 -0.02
N TRP A 37 -26.96 -17.61 0.86
CA TRP A 37 -27.97 -16.81 1.54
C TRP A 37 -27.96 -15.35 1.10
N ARG A 38 -29.14 -14.79 0.90
CA ARG A 38 -29.31 -13.34 0.80
C ARG A 38 -29.23 -12.75 2.19
N CYS A 39 -28.34 -11.75 2.35
CA CYS A 39 -28.12 -11.08 3.62
C CYS A 39 -28.25 -9.56 3.43
N ARG A 40 -28.84 -8.89 4.41
CA ARG A 40 -28.89 -7.42 4.48
C ARG A 40 -27.84 -6.95 5.48
N CYS A 41 -27.04 -5.98 5.06
CA CYS A 41 -26.02 -5.36 5.89
C CYS A 41 -26.62 -4.14 6.63
N ASP A 42 -26.07 -3.80 7.82
CA ASP A 42 -26.48 -2.59 8.57
C ASP A 42 -26.33 -1.30 7.76
N CYS A 43 -25.48 -1.26 6.72
CA CYS A 43 -25.37 -0.14 5.78
C CYS A 43 -26.50 -0.06 4.74
N GLY A 44 -27.50 -0.95 4.81
CA GLY A 44 -28.64 -1.03 3.90
C GLY A 44 -28.40 -1.87 2.63
N LYS A 45 -27.16 -2.15 2.25
CA LYS A 45 -26.82 -2.97 1.06
C LYS A 45 -27.11 -4.44 1.32
N GLU A 46 -27.61 -5.13 0.27
CA GLU A 46 -27.77 -6.57 0.30
C GLU A 46 -26.61 -7.27 -0.41
N THR A 47 -26.29 -8.49 0.02
CA THR A 47 -25.19 -9.29 -0.52
C THR A 47 -25.50 -10.77 -0.39
N ASN A 48 -24.98 -11.57 -1.31
CA ASN A 48 -25.09 -13.02 -1.30
C ASN A 48 -23.86 -13.60 -0.60
N VAL A 49 -24.08 -14.51 0.35
CA VAL A 49 -22.99 -15.09 1.14
C VAL A 49 -23.21 -16.59 1.32
N VAL A 50 -22.15 -17.37 1.15
CA VAL A 50 -22.15 -18.80 1.40
C VAL A 50 -22.29 -19.06 2.90
N GLN A 51 -23.15 -20.01 3.29
CA GLN A 51 -23.43 -20.35 4.70
C GLN A 51 -22.17 -20.63 5.52
N SER A 52 -21.23 -21.40 4.98
CA SER A 52 -19.98 -21.71 5.68
C SER A 52 -19.16 -20.47 6.03
N SER A 53 -19.19 -19.44 5.17
CA SER A 53 -18.49 -18.16 5.42
C SER A 53 -19.17 -17.31 6.48
N LEU A 54 -20.49 -17.42 6.64
CA LEU A 54 -21.25 -16.77 7.73
C LEU A 54 -20.95 -17.44 9.06
N VAL A 55 -21.13 -18.76 9.12
CA VAL A 55 -20.95 -19.56 10.33
C VAL A 55 -19.49 -19.50 10.83
N ALA A 56 -18.51 -19.56 9.92
CA ALA A 56 -17.09 -19.41 10.24
C ALA A 56 -16.68 -17.97 10.61
N GLY A 57 -17.60 -16.99 10.52
CA GLY A 57 -17.30 -15.57 10.82
C GLY A 57 -16.33 -14.90 9.84
N ILE A 58 -16.09 -15.50 8.68
CA ILE A 58 -15.19 -14.96 7.63
C ILE A 58 -15.84 -13.73 7.00
N LYS A 59 -17.14 -13.79 6.69
CA LYS A 59 -17.90 -12.70 6.10
C LYS A 59 -18.75 -12.01 7.16
N LYS A 60 -18.41 -10.75 7.52
CA LYS A 60 -19.07 -9.98 8.58
C LYS A 60 -19.81 -8.73 8.08
N SER A 61 -19.67 -8.38 6.79
CA SER A 61 -20.34 -7.23 6.17
C SER A 61 -20.45 -7.41 4.66
N CYS A 62 -21.19 -6.55 3.97
CA CYS A 62 -21.26 -6.53 2.50
C CYS A 62 -19.95 -6.08 1.81
N GLY A 63 -18.97 -5.63 2.58
CA GLY A 63 -17.72 -5.02 2.14
C GLY A 63 -17.57 -3.56 2.62
N CYS A 64 -18.64 -2.95 3.11
CA CYS A 64 -18.65 -1.56 3.58
C CYS A 64 -17.63 -1.28 4.70
N LEU A 65 -17.39 -2.24 5.61
CA LEU A 65 -16.38 -2.09 6.66
C LEU A 65 -14.97 -1.97 6.07
N LYS A 66 -14.66 -2.79 5.06
CA LYS A 66 -13.37 -2.72 4.36
C LYS A 66 -13.21 -1.38 3.64
N GLU A 67 -14.28 -0.90 3.01
CA GLU A 67 -14.27 0.39 2.32
C GLU A 67 -14.10 1.57 3.29
N LYS A 68 -14.83 1.58 4.41
CA LYS A 68 -14.64 2.59 5.47
C LYS A 68 -13.22 2.57 6.03
N THR A 69 -12.66 1.38 6.29
CA THR A 69 -11.28 1.26 6.76
C THR A 69 -10.29 1.81 5.72
N ARG A 70 -10.53 1.57 4.42
CA ARG A 70 -9.69 2.07 3.34
C ARG A 70 -9.76 3.60 3.24
N GLN A 71 -10.95 4.20 3.37
CA GLN A 71 -11.14 5.65 3.37
C GLN A 71 -10.43 6.29 4.57
N ASN A 72 -10.66 5.78 5.79
CA ASN A 72 -9.99 6.28 6.98
C ASN A 72 -8.45 6.18 6.88
N LEU A 73 -7.94 5.09 6.28
CA LEU A 73 -6.50 4.94 6.06
C LEU A 73 -5.98 5.97 5.04
N SER A 74 -6.73 6.24 3.97
CA SER A 74 -6.31 7.24 2.97
C SER A 74 -6.31 8.67 3.53
N GLU A 75 -7.17 8.97 4.50
CA GLU A 75 -7.20 10.25 5.20
C GLU A 75 -6.05 10.40 6.22
N GLN A 76 -5.55 9.29 6.76
CA GLN A 76 -4.46 9.28 7.74
C GLN A 76 -3.07 9.28 7.10
N PHE A 77 -2.95 8.89 5.83
CA PHE A 77 -1.67 8.74 5.14
C PHE A 77 -1.56 9.72 3.98
N GLU A 78 -0.44 10.44 3.97
CA GLU A 78 -0.10 11.36 2.90
C GLU A 78 0.40 10.59 1.67
N MET A 79 -0.43 10.58 0.61
CA MET A 79 -0.11 9.92 -0.65
C MET A 79 0.40 10.94 -1.66
N VAL A 80 1.66 10.82 -2.03
CA VAL A 80 2.32 11.72 -2.95
C VAL A 80 2.95 10.93 -4.08
N ASP A 81 2.60 11.26 -5.31
CA ASP A 81 3.13 10.62 -6.53
C ASP A 81 3.14 9.07 -6.43
N GLY A 82 2.01 8.50 -5.94
CA GLY A 82 1.83 7.06 -5.76
C GLY A 82 2.61 6.42 -4.60
N THR A 83 3.18 7.24 -3.71
CA THR A 83 3.98 6.81 -2.56
C THR A 83 3.37 7.31 -1.26
N CYS A 84 3.29 6.44 -0.24
CA CYS A 84 2.92 6.83 1.11
C CYS A 84 4.16 7.34 1.85
N VAL A 85 4.16 8.61 2.23
CA VAL A 85 5.30 9.30 2.85
C VAL A 85 5.68 8.65 4.18
N GLU A 86 4.69 8.35 5.01
CA GLU A 86 4.90 7.75 6.33
C GLU A 86 5.53 6.36 6.22
N TRP A 87 5.18 5.60 5.19
CA TRP A 87 5.75 4.27 4.98
C TRP A 87 7.22 4.29 4.57
N LEU A 88 7.70 5.38 4.01
CA LEU A 88 9.12 5.54 3.73
C LEU A 88 9.91 5.87 5.02
N ARG A 89 9.31 6.63 5.94
CA ARG A 89 9.93 7.03 7.22
C ARG A 89 10.01 5.89 8.21
N ASP A 90 8.90 5.14 8.38
CA ASP A 90 8.80 4.08 9.39
C ASP A 90 8.18 2.80 8.81
N ARG A 91 8.99 2.03 8.12
CA ARG A 91 8.60 0.71 7.63
C ARG A 91 8.77 -0.36 8.71
N LYS A 92 7.69 -0.83 9.30
CA LYS A 92 7.74 -1.97 10.22
C LYS A 92 8.26 -3.22 9.50
N ARG A 93 9.16 -3.94 10.17
CA ARG A 93 9.69 -5.22 9.70
C ARG A 93 8.63 -6.31 9.85
N ARG A 94 8.54 -7.22 8.89
CA ARG A 94 7.65 -8.39 9.01
C ARG A 94 8.18 -9.35 10.06
N ALA A 95 7.29 -10.00 10.80
CA ALA A 95 7.65 -10.93 11.87
C ALA A 95 8.43 -12.17 11.35
N ASP A 96 8.18 -12.58 10.10
CA ASP A 96 8.82 -13.72 9.44
C ASP A 96 10.20 -13.39 8.81
N ASN A 97 10.69 -12.16 8.97
CA ASN A 97 11.97 -11.73 8.42
C ASN A 97 13.15 -12.32 9.23
N LYS A 98 13.83 -13.32 8.66
CA LYS A 98 14.95 -14.05 9.29
C LYS A 98 16.27 -13.31 9.25
N THR A 99 16.47 -12.34 8.36
CA THR A 99 17.73 -11.60 8.20
C THR A 99 17.85 -10.38 9.09
N GLY A 100 16.74 -9.96 9.71
CA GLY A 100 16.72 -8.74 10.49
C GLY A 100 16.64 -7.44 9.65
N CYS A 101 16.87 -7.52 8.34
CA CYS A 101 16.84 -6.38 7.43
C CYS A 101 15.78 -6.56 6.33
N LYS A 102 15.01 -5.50 6.03
CA LYS A 102 14.02 -5.52 4.94
C LYS A 102 14.71 -5.56 3.59
N GLY A 103 14.13 -6.33 2.65
CA GLY A 103 14.65 -6.43 1.30
C GLY A 103 15.95 -7.21 1.18
N VAL A 104 16.44 -7.82 2.27
CA VAL A 104 17.61 -8.73 2.27
C VAL A 104 17.14 -10.14 2.59
N PHE A 105 17.55 -11.11 1.78
CA PHE A 105 17.20 -12.52 1.98
C PHE A 105 18.36 -13.44 1.62
N LYS A 106 18.45 -14.59 2.31
CA LYS A 106 19.46 -15.61 2.06
C LYS A 106 19.03 -16.48 0.89
N LYS A 107 19.90 -16.65 -0.09
CA LYS A 107 19.74 -17.55 -1.23
C LYS A 107 20.08 -19.00 -0.87
N LYS A 108 19.65 -19.97 -1.68
CA LYS A 108 19.98 -21.39 -1.51
C LYS A 108 21.50 -21.68 -1.55
N ASN A 109 22.25 -20.87 -2.30
CA ASN A 109 23.71 -20.98 -2.41
C ASN A 109 24.47 -20.32 -1.24
N GLY A 110 23.79 -19.96 -0.16
CA GLY A 110 24.39 -19.36 1.04
C GLY A 110 24.62 -17.85 0.97
N LYS A 111 24.64 -17.24 -0.21
CA LYS A 111 24.81 -15.79 -0.41
C LYS A 111 23.57 -15.00 -0.05
N TYR A 112 23.69 -13.69 0.09
CA TYR A 112 22.62 -12.77 0.45
C TYR A 112 22.26 -11.87 -0.72
N ALA A 113 20.97 -11.78 -1.06
CA ALA A 113 20.48 -10.87 -2.06
C ALA A 113 19.80 -9.68 -1.42
N ALA A 114 20.03 -8.48 -1.98
CA ALA A 114 19.38 -7.25 -1.59
C ALA A 114 18.49 -6.69 -2.70
N SER A 115 17.33 -6.18 -2.32
CA SER A 115 16.37 -5.54 -3.23
C SER A 115 15.64 -4.39 -2.52
N ILE A 116 15.15 -3.41 -3.29
CA ILE A 116 14.38 -2.28 -2.79
C ILE A 116 13.12 -2.08 -3.62
N GLY A 117 11.99 -1.89 -2.95
CA GLY A 117 10.71 -1.58 -3.60
C GLY A 117 10.39 -0.09 -3.48
N PHE A 118 10.09 0.54 -4.62
CA PHE A 118 9.63 1.92 -4.69
C PHE A 118 8.59 2.07 -5.80
N LYS A 119 7.48 2.78 -5.55
CA LYS A 119 6.38 3.01 -6.52
C LYS A 119 5.91 1.75 -7.25
N LYS A 120 5.64 0.66 -6.50
CA LYS A 120 5.22 -0.65 -7.04
C LYS A 120 6.28 -1.36 -7.91
N LYS A 121 7.46 -0.76 -8.15
CA LYS A 121 8.60 -1.40 -8.80
C LYS A 121 9.52 -2.00 -7.75
N VAL A 122 10.16 -3.12 -8.08
CA VAL A 122 11.19 -3.75 -7.23
C VAL A 122 12.51 -3.72 -7.98
N PHE A 123 13.49 -3.10 -7.37
CA PHE A 123 14.84 -3.01 -7.91
C PHE A 123 15.74 -4.02 -7.21
N TYR A 124 16.36 -4.88 -7.94
CA TYR A 124 17.42 -5.76 -7.45
C TYR A 124 18.70 -4.94 -7.28
N ILE A 125 19.30 -4.98 -6.08
CA ILE A 125 20.52 -4.23 -5.76
C ILE A 125 21.73 -5.06 -6.11
N GLY A 126 21.83 -6.28 -5.53
CA GLY A 126 22.95 -7.14 -5.77
C GLY A 126 22.85 -8.47 -4.98
N THR A 127 23.86 -9.33 -5.17
CA THR A 127 24.10 -10.52 -4.35
C THR A 127 25.48 -10.41 -3.70
N TYR A 128 25.56 -10.68 -2.41
CA TYR A 128 26.71 -10.46 -1.54
C TYR A 128 27.08 -11.74 -0.81
N GLU A 129 28.34 -11.87 -0.43
CA GLU A 129 28.83 -13.05 0.30
C GLU A 129 28.36 -13.04 1.75
N THR A 130 28.25 -11.85 2.37
CA THR A 130 27.89 -11.71 3.78
C THR A 130 26.57 -10.95 3.95
N LEU A 131 25.89 -11.19 5.08
CA LEU A 131 24.69 -10.48 5.46
C LEU A 131 24.96 -8.96 5.62
N ASN A 132 26.09 -8.61 6.25
CA ASN A 132 26.45 -7.20 6.49
C ASN A 132 26.59 -6.41 5.19
N GLN A 133 27.31 -6.94 4.20
CA GLN A 133 27.43 -6.31 2.89
C GLN A 133 26.07 -6.08 2.21
N ALA A 134 25.17 -7.08 2.29
CA ALA A 134 23.84 -6.95 1.73
C ALA A 134 22.99 -5.91 2.47
N MET A 135 23.16 -5.78 3.79
CA MET A 135 22.47 -4.79 4.63
C MET A 135 22.98 -3.37 4.34
N GLU A 136 24.29 -3.18 4.21
CA GLU A 136 24.91 -1.89 3.85
C GLU A 136 24.44 -1.42 2.49
N ALA A 137 24.55 -2.25 1.46
CA ALA A 137 24.07 -1.93 0.13
C ALA A 137 22.54 -1.61 0.10
N ARG A 138 21.76 -2.31 0.94
CA ARG A 138 20.33 -2.02 1.08
C ARG A 138 20.08 -0.67 1.76
N LYS A 139 20.86 -0.32 2.77
CA LYS A 139 20.79 0.97 3.46
C LYS A 139 21.19 2.12 2.53
N GLU A 140 22.27 1.99 1.82
CA GLU A 140 22.70 2.99 0.81
C GLU A 140 21.61 3.24 -0.24
N ALA A 141 20.94 2.17 -0.71
CA ALA A 141 19.82 2.30 -1.64
C ALA A 141 18.61 2.98 -0.99
N GLU A 142 18.34 2.75 0.30
CA GLU A 142 17.28 3.46 1.05
C GLU A 142 17.60 4.94 1.17
N ASP A 143 18.80 5.28 1.60
CA ASP A 143 19.23 6.66 1.75
C ASP A 143 19.18 7.40 0.40
N LYS A 144 19.63 6.76 -0.68
CA LYS A 144 19.62 7.32 -2.02
C LYS A 144 18.20 7.52 -2.56
N ILE A 145 17.29 6.56 -2.38
CA ILE A 145 15.94 6.61 -2.98
C ILE A 145 14.94 7.27 -2.02
N PHE A 146 14.83 6.76 -0.79
CA PHE A 146 13.83 7.26 0.16
C PHE A 146 14.25 8.58 0.78
N GLY A 147 15.56 8.73 1.09
CA GLY A 147 16.12 9.98 1.59
C GLY A 147 15.91 11.12 0.60
N SER A 148 16.30 10.92 -0.66
CA SER A 148 16.12 11.93 -1.72
C SER A 148 14.64 12.24 -1.96
N PHE A 149 13.75 11.22 -1.96
CA PHE A 149 12.32 11.48 -2.10
C PHE A 149 11.76 12.33 -0.96
N LEU A 150 12.09 12.00 0.28
CA LEU A 150 11.59 12.73 1.46
C LEU A 150 12.14 14.16 1.53
N GLU A 151 13.38 14.38 1.11
CA GLU A 151 13.99 15.71 1.03
C GLU A 151 13.33 16.56 -0.05
N SER A 152 13.23 16.03 -1.27
CA SER A 152 12.57 16.68 -2.38
C SER A 152 11.11 17.01 -2.08
N TYR A 153 10.37 16.07 -1.52
CA TYR A 153 8.99 16.29 -1.13
C TYR A 153 8.85 17.37 -0.04
N ARG A 154 9.73 17.41 0.94
CA ARG A 154 9.72 18.45 1.98
C ARG A 154 9.90 19.83 1.38
N ASN A 155 10.85 19.97 0.46
CA ASN A 155 11.13 21.23 -0.24
C ASN A 155 9.94 21.66 -1.09
N TRP A 156 9.39 20.73 -1.87
CA TRP A 156 8.20 20.95 -2.68
C TRP A 156 7.00 21.39 -1.83
N LYS A 157 6.73 20.70 -0.74
CA LYS A 157 5.62 20.99 0.17
C LYS A 157 5.77 22.37 0.81
N SER A 158 6.98 22.75 1.21
CA SER A 158 7.26 24.07 1.76
C SER A 158 6.97 25.20 0.75
N MET A 159 7.17 24.97 -0.55
CA MET A 159 6.81 25.92 -1.60
C MET A 159 5.29 25.96 -1.81
N ALA A 160 4.64 24.81 -1.88
CA ALA A 160 3.19 24.70 -2.05
C ALA A 160 2.41 25.37 -0.90
N GLU A 161 2.89 25.25 0.34
CA GLU A 161 2.29 25.91 1.51
C GLU A 161 2.42 27.46 1.48
N GLN A 162 3.38 27.97 0.74
CA GLN A 162 3.60 29.42 0.60
C GLN A 162 2.82 30.03 -0.55
N ASP A 163 2.55 29.26 -1.60
CA ASP A 163 1.79 29.68 -2.78
C ASP A 163 0.83 28.57 -3.22
N PRO A 164 -0.47 28.75 -3.05
CA PRO A 164 -1.49 27.77 -3.44
C PRO A 164 -1.52 27.45 -4.95
N MET A 165 -1.00 28.35 -5.80
CA MET A 165 -0.91 28.12 -7.24
C MET A 165 0.32 27.27 -7.60
N TRP A 166 1.34 27.25 -6.76
CA TRP A 166 2.57 26.51 -6.96
C TRP A 166 2.35 25.04 -7.23
N GLU A 167 1.48 24.38 -6.46
CA GLU A 167 1.17 22.96 -6.61
C GLU A 167 0.61 22.61 -8.00
N GLN A 168 -0.20 23.51 -8.55
CA GLN A 168 -0.82 23.32 -9.86
C GLN A 168 0.19 23.51 -11.00
N GLU A 169 1.08 24.49 -10.86
CA GLU A 169 2.09 24.82 -11.87
C GLU A 169 3.29 23.86 -11.82
N HIS A 170 3.62 23.34 -10.63
CA HIS A 170 4.78 22.50 -10.38
C HIS A 170 4.36 21.18 -9.70
N PRO A 171 3.68 20.27 -10.39
CA PRO A 171 3.28 18.99 -9.80
C PRO A 171 4.50 18.17 -9.39
N PHE A 172 4.47 17.66 -8.18
CA PHE A 172 5.56 16.83 -7.66
C PHE A 172 5.67 15.51 -8.42
N ARG A 173 6.86 15.25 -8.97
CA ARG A 173 7.20 14.01 -9.68
C ARG A 173 8.56 13.54 -9.22
N PHE A 174 8.66 12.25 -8.94
CA PHE A 174 9.90 11.63 -8.50
C PHE A 174 10.00 10.24 -9.10
N GLU A 175 10.95 10.01 -9.97
CA GLU A 175 11.12 8.73 -10.66
C GLU A 175 12.48 8.12 -10.37
N VAL A 176 12.49 6.79 -10.29
CA VAL A 176 13.70 6.01 -10.05
C VAL A 176 13.85 4.99 -11.16
N GLU A 177 15.01 4.97 -11.77
CA GLU A 177 15.44 3.95 -12.72
C GLU A 177 16.76 3.33 -12.24
N LYS A 178 17.00 2.09 -12.63
CA LYS A 178 18.30 1.47 -12.45
C LYS A 178 18.92 1.23 -13.84
N ARG A 179 20.05 1.88 -14.11
CA ARG A 179 20.81 1.73 -15.36
C ARG A 179 22.27 1.45 -15.02
N ASP A 180 22.87 0.48 -15.64
CA ASP A 180 24.30 0.11 -15.47
C ASP A 180 24.70 -0.15 -14.00
N GLY A 181 23.78 -0.70 -13.21
CA GLY A 181 23.99 -0.99 -11.80
C GLY A 181 23.70 0.18 -10.85
N GLU A 182 23.54 1.40 -11.35
CA GLU A 182 23.32 2.61 -10.56
C GLU A 182 21.86 3.07 -10.58
N PHE A 183 21.44 3.69 -9.48
CA PHE A 183 20.12 4.35 -9.39
C PHE A 183 20.22 5.76 -9.96
N LYS A 184 19.43 6.02 -11.02
CA LYS A 184 19.20 7.35 -11.57
C LYS A 184 17.86 7.86 -11.05
N ILE A 185 17.87 9.08 -10.52
CA ILE A 185 16.70 9.73 -9.93
C ILE A 185 16.38 10.95 -10.80
N SER A 186 15.14 11.03 -11.27
CA SER A 186 14.54 12.20 -11.88
C SER A 186 13.58 12.83 -10.87
N ASP A 187 13.74 14.12 -10.61
CA ASP A 187 13.12 14.81 -9.49
C ASP A 187 12.73 16.23 -9.93
N SER A 188 11.43 16.47 -10.04
CA SER A 188 10.90 17.75 -10.50
C SER A 188 11.30 18.93 -9.62
N MET A 189 11.47 18.69 -8.29
CA MET A 189 11.91 19.76 -7.38
C MET A 189 13.38 20.11 -7.58
N ARG A 190 14.24 19.13 -7.80
CA ARG A 190 15.66 19.36 -8.13
C ARG A 190 15.80 20.09 -9.44
N ASP A 191 15.08 19.65 -10.49
CA ASP A 191 15.11 20.30 -11.80
C ASP A 191 14.67 21.77 -11.70
N TYR A 192 13.68 22.06 -10.84
CA TYR A 192 13.25 23.42 -10.56
C TYR A 192 14.32 24.25 -9.84
N LEU A 193 14.96 23.72 -8.78
CA LEU A 193 16.02 24.40 -8.06
C LEU A 193 17.23 24.68 -8.96
N ASP A 194 17.63 23.70 -9.75
CA ASP A 194 18.72 23.85 -10.73
C ASP A 194 18.40 24.92 -11.78
N SER A 195 17.12 25.07 -12.16
CA SER A 195 16.68 26.13 -13.11
C SER A 195 16.79 27.54 -12.50
N ILE A 196 16.55 27.68 -11.19
CA ILE A 196 16.73 28.95 -10.47
C ILE A 196 18.20 29.31 -10.38
N ASP A 197 19.04 28.36 -9.95
CA ASP A 197 20.48 28.57 -9.77
C ASP A 197 21.19 28.93 -11.09
N ASN A 198 20.70 28.38 -12.20
CA ASN A 198 21.18 28.71 -13.56
C ASN A 198 20.58 30.01 -14.15
N GLY A 199 19.76 30.75 -13.38
CA GLY A 199 19.18 32.03 -13.82
C GLY A 199 18.03 31.91 -14.83
N ASN A 200 17.51 30.72 -15.08
CA ASN A 200 16.44 30.44 -16.06
C ASN A 200 15.04 30.76 -15.51
N VAL A 201 14.88 30.89 -14.19
CA VAL A 201 13.63 31.22 -13.51
C VAL A 201 13.89 32.32 -12.49
N THR A 202 13.19 33.45 -12.62
CA THR A 202 13.24 34.55 -11.63
C THR A 202 12.28 34.24 -10.49
N VAL A 203 12.80 33.95 -9.31
CA VAL A 203 11.96 33.85 -8.11
C VAL A 203 11.45 35.25 -7.78
N MET A 204 10.14 35.47 -7.92
CA MET A 204 9.55 36.76 -7.50
C MET A 204 9.75 36.94 -5.98
N PRO A 205 10.40 38.05 -5.54
CA PRO A 205 10.54 38.32 -4.13
C PRO A 205 9.17 38.51 -3.50
N LYS A 206 8.92 37.81 -2.38
CA LYS A 206 7.70 37.96 -1.59
C LYS A 206 7.43 39.41 -1.27
N LYS A 207 6.27 39.94 -1.64
CA LYS A 207 5.74 41.14 -1.03
C LYS A 207 5.45 40.86 0.44
N ILE A 208 6.37 41.22 1.32
CA ILE A 208 6.13 41.28 2.75
C ILE A 208 5.01 42.32 2.94
N LYS A 209 3.81 41.88 3.24
CA LYS A 209 2.76 42.80 3.71
C LYS A 209 3.22 43.31 5.08
N LYS A 210 3.48 44.62 5.13
CA LYS A 210 3.62 45.36 6.39
C LYS A 210 2.32 45.46 7.11
#